data_57ae873253c148dd03c9577521336b93
#
_entry.id   57ae873253c148dd03c9577521336b93
#
_cell.length_a   1.000
_cell.length_b   1.000
_cell.length_c   1.000
_cell.angle_alpha   90.00
_cell.angle_beta   90.00
_cell.angle_gamma   90.00
#
_symmetry.space_group_name_H-M   'P 1'
#
loop_
_entity.id
_entity.type
_entity.pdbx_description
1 polymer ?
#
loop_
_entity_poly.entity_id
_entity_poly.type
_entity_poly.pdbx_seq_one_letter_code
_entity_poly.pdbx_strand_id
1 'polypeptide(L)'
;LLEAKKAVFPRDVRQVIWQLQAASHGKPAGHGEKPLPLLVAESISPGAKELLRSERVGYYDSGGSLYLPAPGAYLYIDKPPPKALTKSVRTLFSGRRAQVLHALLVEHQSWFGVTELAQQAMVSPATASQVLTELERFDWLESRGKGPSKERHLREPAALLDAWAKQLATIRPPALRRYYVPGTKADTLAARIGRAFDAH
;
A
#
# COMPACT_ATOMS: atom_id res chain seq x y z
N LEU A 1 17.41 -0.26 22.69
CA LEU A 1 16.01 0.00 22.99
C LEU A 1 15.13 -0.77 22.01
N LEU A 2 14.11 -1.50 22.47
CA LEU A 2 13.33 -2.43 21.64
C LEU A 2 11.84 -2.08 21.71
N GLU A 3 11.18 -2.00 20.55
CA GLU A 3 9.72 -1.92 20.39
C GLU A 3 9.23 -3.16 19.62
N ALA A 4 8.12 -3.75 20.04
CA ALA A 4 7.55 -4.94 19.40
C ALA A 4 6.15 -4.65 18.83
N LYS A 5 5.90 -5.06 17.57
CA LYS A 5 4.65 -4.87 16.85
C LYS A 5 4.25 -6.15 16.10
N LYS A 6 2.96 -6.30 15.79
CA LYS A 6 2.49 -7.42 14.95
C LYS A 6 2.76 -7.15 13.47
N ALA A 7 2.33 -6.01 12.97
CA ALA A 7 2.57 -5.60 11.59
C ALA A 7 2.85 -4.10 11.55
N VAL A 8 3.79 -3.67 10.70
CA VAL A 8 4.22 -2.28 10.59
C VAL A 8 4.11 -1.81 9.14
N PHE A 9 3.37 -0.73 8.96
CA PHE A 9 3.18 -0.03 7.70
C PHE A 9 3.77 1.39 7.79
N PRO A 10 3.93 2.11 6.67
CA PRO A 10 4.49 3.47 6.67
C PRO A 10 3.84 4.42 7.68
N ARG A 11 2.51 4.33 7.83
CA ARG A 11 1.76 5.14 8.81
C ARG A 11 2.21 4.92 10.26
N ASP A 12 2.60 3.69 10.60
CA ASP A 12 2.96 3.31 11.97
C ASP A 12 4.38 3.75 12.33
N VAL A 13 5.25 3.96 11.32
CA VAL A 13 6.68 4.24 11.52
C VAL A 13 6.90 5.51 12.33
N ARG A 14 6.15 6.58 12.07
CA ARG A 14 6.28 7.83 12.83
C ARG A 14 6.00 7.63 14.32
N GLN A 15 4.97 6.87 14.65
CA GLN A 15 4.63 6.54 16.03
C GLN A 15 5.72 5.69 16.70
N VAL A 16 6.24 4.69 15.96
CA VAL A 16 7.34 3.84 16.44
C VAL A 16 8.58 4.68 16.73
N ILE A 17 8.98 5.57 15.82
CA ILE A 17 10.13 6.45 16.01
C ILE A 17 9.94 7.33 17.25
N TRP A 18 8.77 7.95 17.40
CA TRP A 18 8.46 8.78 18.56
C TRP A 18 8.55 7.99 19.87
N GLN A 19 7.99 6.76 19.92
CA GLN A 19 8.04 5.89 21.09
C GLN A 19 9.49 5.49 21.45
N LEU A 20 10.30 5.15 20.45
CA LEU A 20 11.70 4.82 20.64
C LEU A 20 12.53 6.02 21.11
N GLN A 21 12.28 7.20 20.58
CA GLN A 21 12.94 8.43 21.00
C GLN A 21 12.54 8.84 22.44
N ALA A 22 11.25 8.82 22.76
CA ALA A 22 10.75 9.13 24.10
C ALA A 22 11.36 8.19 25.17
N ALA A 23 11.48 6.90 24.86
CA ALA A 23 12.08 5.93 25.76
C ALA A 23 13.61 6.07 25.87
N SER A 24 14.28 6.72 24.90
CA SER A 24 15.72 6.99 24.97
C SER A 24 16.06 8.23 25.83
N HIS A 25 15.14 9.18 25.98
CA HIS A 25 15.34 10.38 26.81
C HIS A 25 15.22 10.12 28.31
N GLY A 26 14.64 8.99 28.72
CA GLY A 26 14.40 8.65 30.14
C GLY A 26 15.47 7.77 30.80
N LYS A 27 16.51 7.34 30.11
CA LYS A 27 17.58 6.51 30.68
C LYS A 27 18.92 7.23 30.67
N PRO A 28 19.57 7.40 31.86
CA PRO A 28 20.95 7.90 31.90
C PRO A 28 21.83 6.90 31.11
N ALA A 29 22.59 7.42 30.18
CA ALA A 29 23.57 6.64 29.41
C ALA A 29 24.63 6.12 30.38
N GLY A 30 24.49 4.86 30.82
CA GLY A 30 25.58 4.12 31.41
C GLY A 30 26.62 3.82 30.35
N HIS A 31 27.85 4.26 30.55
CA HIS A 31 29.01 3.95 29.74
C HIS A 31 29.05 4.44 28.29
N GLY A 32 28.66 5.71 28.03
CA GLY A 32 29.07 6.42 26.80
C GLY A 32 28.46 5.99 25.46
N GLU A 33 27.72 4.90 25.36
CA GLU A 33 27.13 4.42 24.13
C GLU A 33 25.64 4.80 24.04
N LYS A 34 25.28 5.47 22.95
CA LYS A 34 23.88 5.81 22.65
C LYS A 34 23.11 4.53 22.29
N PRO A 35 22.00 4.21 22.99
CA PRO A 35 21.25 2.99 22.72
C PRO A 35 20.71 2.98 21.29
N LEU A 36 20.94 1.88 20.56
CA LEU A 36 20.43 1.69 19.22
C LEU A 36 18.91 1.43 19.29
N PRO A 37 18.07 2.22 18.59
CA PRO A 37 16.65 1.94 18.49
C PRO A 37 16.41 0.76 17.55
N LEU A 38 15.64 -0.24 18.01
CA LEU A 38 15.34 -1.46 17.27
C LEU A 38 13.84 -1.76 17.30
N LEU A 39 13.25 -1.91 16.13
CA LEU A 39 11.88 -2.38 15.94
C LEU A 39 11.89 -3.88 15.62
N VAL A 40 11.08 -4.64 16.34
CA VAL A 40 10.83 -6.05 16.03
C VAL A 40 9.37 -6.24 15.67
N ALA A 41 9.07 -6.93 14.57
CA ALA A 41 7.70 -7.19 14.15
C ALA A 41 7.54 -8.57 13.49
N GLU A 42 6.30 -9.10 13.46
CA GLU A 42 6.01 -10.28 12.65
C GLU A 42 6.14 -9.94 11.16
N SER A 43 5.74 -8.74 10.75
CA SER A 43 5.89 -8.27 9.38
C SER A 43 6.12 -6.77 9.30
N ILE A 44 7.01 -6.35 8.39
CA ILE A 44 7.27 -4.95 8.09
C ILE A 44 7.09 -4.78 6.58
N SER A 45 6.21 -3.85 6.18
CA SER A 45 5.99 -3.57 4.76
C SER A 45 7.24 -2.96 4.11
N PRO A 46 7.45 -3.14 2.79
CA PRO A 46 8.62 -2.57 2.10
C PRO A 46 8.77 -1.07 2.31
N GLY A 47 7.69 -0.29 2.18
CA GLY A 47 7.73 1.16 2.41
C GLY A 47 8.06 1.52 3.88
N ALA A 48 7.61 0.71 4.85
CA ALA A 48 8.00 0.91 6.25
C ALA A 48 9.49 0.61 6.49
N LYS A 49 10.05 -0.42 5.83
CA LYS A 49 11.49 -0.72 5.87
C LYS A 49 12.32 0.44 5.32
N GLU A 50 11.88 1.04 4.21
CA GLU A 50 12.54 2.20 3.61
C GLU A 50 12.55 3.40 4.56
N LEU A 51 11.41 3.71 5.18
CA LEU A 51 11.29 4.80 6.16
C LEU A 51 12.16 4.54 7.40
N LEU A 52 12.15 3.31 7.94
CA LEU A 52 12.99 2.95 9.09
C LEU A 52 14.48 3.10 8.77
N ARG A 53 14.90 2.75 7.54
CA ARG A 53 16.29 2.93 7.10
C ARG A 53 16.67 4.40 6.95
N SER A 54 15.80 5.23 6.37
CA SER A 54 16.05 6.68 6.23
C SER A 54 16.21 7.36 7.61
N GLU A 55 15.48 6.87 8.62
CA GLU A 55 15.53 7.36 9.99
C GLU A 55 16.60 6.66 10.85
N ARG A 56 17.42 5.77 10.26
CA ARG A 56 18.46 4.99 10.95
C ARG A 56 17.93 4.20 12.16
N VAL A 57 16.70 3.70 12.08
CA VAL A 57 16.11 2.82 13.08
C VAL A 57 16.32 1.37 12.66
N GLY A 58 16.97 0.59 13.51
CA GLY A 58 17.15 -0.83 13.30
C GLY A 58 15.81 -1.58 13.26
N TYR A 59 15.72 -2.65 12.48
CA TYR A 59 14.54 -3.50 12.48
C TYR A 59 14.86 -4.97 12.26
N TYR A 60 13.97 -5.83 12.75
CA TYR A 60 13.93 -7.26 12.46
C TYR A 60 12.48 -7.69 12.22
N ASP A 61 12.23 -8.51 11.19
CA ASP A 61 10.94 -9.13 10.95
C ASP A 61 11.02 -10.67 10.97
N SER A 62 9.90 -11.34 11.24
CA SER A 62 9.86 -12.80 11.29
C SER A 62 10.10 -13.47 9.94
N GLY A 63 10.05 -12.72 8.83
CA GLY A 63 10.49 -13.16 7.51
C GLY A 63 12.01 -13.27 7.37
N GLY A 64 12.76 -12.78 8.36
CA GLY A 64 14.21 -12.81 8.41
C GLY A 64 14.89 -11.59 7.80
N SER A 65 14.17 -10.49 7.57
CA SER A 65 14.78 -9.21 7.20
C SER A 65 15.35 -8.53 8.43
N LEU A 66 16.56 -8.02 8.32
CA LEU A 66 17.30 -7.38 9.39
C LEU A 66 18.00 -6.13 8.87
N TYR A 67 17.88 -5.04 9.59
CA TYR A 67 18.68 -3.84 9.43
C TYR A 67 19.21 -3.37 10.78
N LEU A 68 20.52 -3.24 10.91
CA LEU A 68 21.17 -2.83 12.16
C LEU A 68 22.28 -1.81 11.85
N PRO A 69 22.00 -0.49 11.97
CA PRO A 69 22.97 0.56 11.75
C PRO A 69 23.76 0.87 13.04
N ALA A 70 24.53 -0.09 13.55
CA ALA A 70 25.32 0.12 14.77
C ALA A 70 26.65 0.83 14.47
N PRO A 71 27.24 1.59 15.41
CA PRO A 71 28.58 2.12 15.31
C PRO A 71 29.59 0.97 15.09
N GLY A 72 30.35 1.03 13.99
CA GLY A 72 31.32 -0.01 13.65
C GLY A 72 30.75 -1.30 13.07
N ALA A 73 29.43 -1.45 12.95
CA ALA A 73 28.78 -2.61 12.35
C ALA A 73 27.55 -2.22 11.54
N TYR A 74 27.48 -2.65 10.28
CA TYR A 74 26.33 -2.45 9.40
C TYR A 74 25.83 -3.81 8.92
N LEU A 75 24.64 -4.20 9.39
CA LEU A 75 24.00 -5.45 8.96
C LEU A 75 22.74 -5.12 8.17
N TYR A 76 22.66 -5.63 6.95
CA TYR A 76 21.48 -5.49 6.11
C TYR A 76 21.17 -6.80 5.41
N ILE A 77 20.02 -7.36 5.75
CA ILE A 77 19.44 -8.55 5.11
C ILE A 77 18.02 -8.19 4.71
N ASP A 78 17.71 -8.28 3.42
CA ASP A 78 16.35 -8.09 2.93
C ASP A 78 15.79 -9.42 2.42
N LYS A 79 14.64 -9.79 2.93
CA LYS A 79 13.89 -10.98 2.55
C LYS A 79 12.55 -10.55 1.94
N PRO A 80 11.99 -11.36 1.00
CA PRO A 80 10.66 -11.11 0.49
C PRO A 80 9.63 -10.97 1.62
N PRO A 81 8.65 -10.08 1.49
CA PRO A 81 7.63 -9.91 2.51
C PRO A 81 6.84 -11.22 2.73
N PRO A 82 6.34 -11.47 3.94
CA PRO A 82 5.54 -12.65 4.24
C PRO A 82 4.36 -12.82 3.28
N LYS A 83 4.02 -14.07 2.93
CA LYS A 83 2.94 -14.39 1.98
C LYS A 83 1.61 -13.72 2.33
N ALA A 84 1.29 -13.55 3.61
CA ALA A 84 0.08 -12.88 4.07
C ALA A 84 0.04 -11.40 3.64
N LEU A 85 1.14 -10.68 3.78
CA LEU A 85 1.26 -9.28 3.36
C LEU A 85 1.19 -9.17 1.83
N THR A 86 1.88 -10.03 1.11
CA THR A 86 1.83 -10.08 -0.37
C THR A 86 0.42 -10.37 -0.88
N LYS A 87 -0.33 -11.28 -0.22
CA LYS A 87 -1.72 -11.59 -0.54
C LYS A 87 -2.63 -10.39 -0.32
N SER A 88 -2.49 -9.67 0.80
CA SER A 88 -3.28 -8.47 1.09
C SER A 88 -3.08 -7.40 0.02
N VAL A 89 -1.83 -7.08 -0.31
CA VAL A 89 -1.51 -6.13 -1.40
C VAL A 89 -2.08 -6.58 -2.73
N ARG A 90 -1.92 -7.87 -3.09
CA ARG A 90 -2.47 -8.41 -4.35
C ARG A 90 -3.99 -8.29 -4.45
N THR A 91 -4.71 -8.53 -3.36
CA THR A 91 -6.18 -8.43 -3.36
C THR A 91 -6.67 -6.99 -3.49
N LEU A 92 -5.87 -6.00 -3.07
CA LEU A 92 -6.18 -4.58 -3.21
C LEU A 92 -6.32 -4.20 -4.70
N PHE A 93 -5.45 -4.72 -5.56
CA PHE A 93 -5.39 -4.40 -6.99
C PHE A 93 -6.25 -5.31 -7.88
N SER A 94 -7.24 -6.01 -7.35
CA SER A 94 -8.06 -6.95 -8.11
C SER A 94 -9.56 -6.76 -7.89
N GLY A 95 -10.34 -7.13 -8.93
CA GLY A 95 -11.82 -7.13 -8.88
C GLY A 95 -12.41 -5.76 -8.56
N ARG A 96 -13.46 -5.74 -7.76
CA ARG A 96 -14.19 -4.50 -7.38
C ARG A 96 -13.32 -3.51 -6.60
N ARG A 97 -12.26 -3.97 -5.92
CA ARG A 97 -11.33 -3.09 -5.24
C ARG A 97 -10.52 -2.24 -6.22
N ALA A 98 -10.13 -2.82 -7.36
CA ALA A 98 -9.45 -2.09 -8.43
C ALA A 98 -10.32 -0.96 -9.02
N GLN A 99 -11.64 -1.11 -9.05
CA GLN A 99 -12.56 -0.05 -9.48
C GLN A 99 -12.47 1.18 -8.55
N VAL A 100 -12.37 0.95 -7.23
CA VAL A 100 -12.15 2.03 -6.25
C VAL A 100 -10.83 2.75 -6.50
N LEU A 101 -9.75 2.00 -6.75
CA LEU A 101 -8.43 2.58 -7.05
C LEU A 101 -8.47 3.40 -8.35
N HIS A 102 -9.18 2.92 -9.37
CA HIS A 102 -9.36 3.64 -10.62
C HIS A 102 -10.10 4.97 -10.39
N ALA A 103 -11.22 4.96 -9.67
CA ALA A 103 -11.97 6.17 -9.34
C ALA A 103 -11.10 7.20 -8.58
N LEU A 104 -10.32 6.73 -7.60
CA LEU A 104 -9.38 7.58 -6.86
C LEU A 104 -8.31 8.21 -7.74
N LEU A 105 -7.79 7.48 -8.73
CA LEU A 105 -6.77 7.99 -9.64
C LEU A 105 -7.34 9.00 -10.64
N VAL A 106 -8.55 8.79 -11.13
CA VAL A 106 -9.21 9.70 -12.07
C VAL A 106 -9.47 11.05 -11.40
N GLU A 107 -9.93 11.05 -10.15
CA GLU A 107 -10.25 12.27 -9.40
C GLU A 107 -9.27 12.51 -8.24
N HIS A 108 -8.01 12.23 -8.46
CA HIS A 108 -6.97 12.25 -7.42
C HIS A 108 -6.82 13.60 -6.68
N GLN A 109 -7.31 14.70 -7.24
CA GLN A 109 -7.26 16.03 -6.61
C GLN A 109 -8.45 16.31 -5.67
N SER A 110 -9.44 15.43 -5.63
CA SER A 110 -10.67 15.63 -4.86
C SER A 110 -10.56 15.02 -3.44
N TRP A 111 -11.41 15.53 -2.55
CA TRP A 111 -11.68 14.91 -1.25
C TRP A 111 -12.95 14.06 -1.36
N PHE A 112 -12.93 12.85 -0.85
CA PHE A 112 -14.03 11.90 -0.98
C PHE A 112 -14.59 11.45 0.36
N GLY A 113 -15.90 11.41 0.45
CA GLY A 113 -16.62 10.57 1.40
C GLY A 113 -16.67 9.11 0.93
N VAL A 114 -16.84 8.18 1.86
CA VAL A 114 -16.94 6.73 1.53
C VAL A 114 -18.11 6.44 0.59
N THR A 115 -19.27 7.07 0.82
CA THR A 115 -20.48 6.83 0.03
C THR A 115 -20.36 7.35 -1.39
N GLU A 116 -19.81 8.55 -1.55
CA GLU A 116 -19.57 9.18 -2.84
C GLU A 116 -18.61 8.33 -3.70
N LEU A 117 -17.45 7.97 -3.13
CA LEU A 117 -16.48 7.12 -3.82
C LEU A 117 -17.07 5.74 -4.17
N ALA A 118 -17.91 5.16 -3.30
CA ALA A 118 -18.57 3.89 -3.57
C ALA A 118 -19.52 3.97 -4.77
N GLN A 119 -20.25 5.08 -4.89
CA GLN A 119 -21.15 5.34 -6.03
C GLN A 119 -20.34 5.51 -7.33
N GLN A 120 -19.30 6.34 -7.32
CA GLN A 120 -18.43 6.56 -8.49
C GLN A 120 -17.77 5.26 -8.96
N ALA A 121 -17.27 4.45 -8.03
CA ALA A 121 -16.62 3.18 -8.32
C ALA A 121 -17.62 2.03 -8.58
N MET A 122 -18.94 2.26 -8.47
CA MET A 122 -19.99 1.23 -8.60
C MET A 122 -19.75 0.02 -7.68
N VAL A 123 -19.38 0.26 -6.43
CA VAL A 123 -19.14 -0.76 -5.41
C VAL A 123 -19.95 -0.50 -4.14
N SER A 124 -19.98 -1.46 -3.21
CA SER A 124 -20.59 -1.23 -1.91
C SER A 124 -19.75 -0.26 -1.05
N PRO A 125 -20.36 0.55 -0.17
CA PRO A 125 -19.65 1.39 0.80
C PRO A 125 -18.65 0.60 1.67
N ALA A 126 -18.97 -0.65 1.99
CA ALA A 126 -18.06 -1.52 2.73
C ALA A 126 -16.77 -1.82 1.94
N THR A 127 -16.89 -2.08 0.63
CA THR A 127 -15.72 -2.29 -0.24
C THR A 127 -14.87 -1.02 -0.33
N ALA A 128 -15.48 0.14 -0.57
CA ALA A 128 -14.78 1.42 -0.60
C ALA A 128 -14.05 1.70 0.73
N SER A 129 -14.74 1.53 1.86
CA SER A 129 -14.17 1.72 3.20
C SER A 129 -12.96 0.81 3.46
N GLN A 130 -13.04 -0.47 3.07
CA GLN A 130 -11.90 -1.40 3.20
C GLN A 130 -10.69 -0.95 2.38
N VAL A 131 -10.91 -0.56 1.12
CA VAL A 131 -9.82 -0.05 0.25
C VAL A 131 -9.18 1.20 0.85
N LEU A 132 -10.00 2.18 1.26
CA LEU A 132 -9.50 3.40 1.88
C LEU A 132 -8.70 3.13 3.15
N THR A 133 -9.13 2.18 3.98
CA THR A 133 -8.40 1.77 5.18
C THR A 133 -7.04 1.15 4.85
N GLU A 134 -6.98 0.30 3.82
CA GLU A 134 -5.70 -0.27 3.36
C GLU A 134 -4.76 0.82 2.81
N LEU A 135 -5.26 1.76 2.02
CA LEU A 135 -4.46 2.87 1.48
C LEU A 135 -3.95 3.81 2.59
N GLU A 136 -4.76 4.03 3.64
CA GLU A 136 -4.31 4.78 4.84
C GLU A 136 -3.11 4.10 5.52
N ARG A 137 -3.04 2.76 5.54
CA ARG A 137 -1.89 2.02 6.11
C ARG A 137 -0.60 2.28 5.34
N PHE A 138 -0.70 2.42 4.02
CA PHE A 138 0.43 2.76 3.15
C PHE A 138 0.82 4.24 3.22
N ASP A 139 0.08 5.05 3.97
CA ASP A 139 0.25 6.51 4.04
C ASP A 139 0.05 7.23 2.69
N TRP A 140 -0.74 6.60 1.79
CA TRP A 140 -1.06 7.16 0.49
C TRP A 140 -2.27 8.08 0.51
N LEU A 141 -3.04 8.07 1.60
CA LEU A 141 -4.19 8.95 1.81
C LEU A 141 -3.95 9.94 2.94
N GLU A 142 -4.40 11.15 2.73
CA GLU A 142 -4.65 12.12 3.76
C GLU A 142 -6.11 12.03 4.20
N SER A 143 -6.39 12.30 5.48
CA SER A 143 -7.75 12.24 6.04
C SER A 143 -8.07 13.49 6.82
N ARG A 144 -9.30 14.00 6.68
CA ARG A 144 -9.85 15.08 7.47
C ARG A 144 -11.23 14.71 8.03
N GLY A 145 -11.66 15.35 9.11
CA GLY A 145 -12.92 15.05 9.79
C GLY A 145 -12.87 13.75 10.61
N LYS A 146 -14.00 13.40 11.22
CA LYS A 146 -14.15 12.20 12.06
C LYS A 146 -15.53 11.57 11.84
N GLY A 147 -15.62 10.26 12.10
CA GLY A 147 -16.88 9.52 11.98
C GLY A 147 -17.46 9.53 10.56
N PRO A 148 -18.78 9.73 10.40
CA PRO A 148 -19.43 9.72 9.10
C PRO A 148 -18.98 10.82 8.13
N SER A 149 -18.51 11.96 8.64
CA SER A 149 -17.99 13.09 7.86
C SER A 149 -16.50 12.98 7.55
N LYS A 150 -15.89 11.83 7.79
CA LYS A 150 -14.47 11.62 7.46
C LYS A 150 -14.30 11.56 5.95
N GLU A 151 -13.55 12.52 5.41
CA GLU A 151 -13.14 12.58 4.01
C GLU A 151 -11.66 12.18 3.85
N ARG A 152 -11.32 11.74 2.66
CA ARG A 152 -9.97 11.32 2.29
C ARG A 152 -9.57 11.91 0.96
N HIS A 153 -8.26 12.11 0.81
CA HIS A 153 -7.64 12.64 -0.40
C HIS A 153 -6.44 11.76 -0.77
N LEU A 154 -6.27 11.47 -2.06
CA LEU A 154 -5.12 10.68 -2.53
C LEU A 154 -3.87 11.57 -2.60
N ARG A 155 -3.00 11.42 -1.59
CA ARG A 155 -1.78 12.20 -1.46
C ARG A 155 -0.66 11.71 -2.38
N GLU A 156 -0.56 10.41 -2.58
CA GLU A 156 0.54 9.75 -3.30
C GLU A 156 0.05 8.96 -4.53
N PRO A 157 -0.51 9.64 -5.57
CA PRO A 157 -1.04 8.96 -6.76
C PRO A 157 0.04 8.20 -7.52
N ALA A 158 1.26 8.71 -7.59
CA ALA A 158 2.39 8.04 -8.25
C ALA A 158 2.75 6.73 -7.53
N ALA A 159 2.83 6.74 -6.19
CA ALA A 159 3.12 5.53 -5.42
C ALA A 159 2.03 4.45 -5.60
N LEU A 160 0.75 4.84 -5.67
CA LEU A 160 -0.35 3.94 -5.95
C LEU A 160 -0.23 3.33 -7.36
N LEU A 161 0.06 4.13 -8.38
CA LEU A 161 0.26 3.69 -9.76
C LEU A 161 1.44 2.74 -9.89
N ASP A 162 2.59 3.06 -9.30
CA ASP A 162 3.78 2.23 -9.31
C ASP A 162 3.54 0.86 -8.64
N ALA A 163 2.83 0.86 -7.51
CA ALA A 163 2.47 -0.38 -6.84
C ALA A 163 1.51 -1.22 -7.69
N TRP A 164 0.55 -0.59 -8.38
CA TRP A 164 -0.37 -1.27 -9.28
C TRP A 164 0.37 -1.84 -10.50
N ALA A 165 1.24 -1.06 -11.12
CA ALA A 165 2.06 -1.52 -12.26
C ALA A 165 2.95 -2.71 -11.88
N LYS A 166 3.62 -2.65 -10.73
CA LYS A 166 4.39 -3.78 -10.19
C LYS A 166 3.53 -5.02 -9.99
N GLN A 167 2.30 -4.86 -9.47
CA GLN A 167 1.38 -5.97 -9.27
C GLN A 167 0.92 -6.56 -10.61
N LEU A 168 0.60 -5.72 -11.61
CA LEU A 168 0.22 -6.18 -12.95
C LEU A 168 1.35 -6.96 -13.64
N ALA A 169 2.59 -6.55 -13.46
CA ALA A 169 3.76 -7.26 -13.99
C ALA A 169 3.92 -8.69 -13.43
N THR A 170 3.34 -8.98 -12.26
CA THR A 170 3.35 -10.33 -11.66
C THR A 170 2.21 -11.22 -12.17
N ILE A 171 1.20 -10.65 -12.84
CA ILE A 171 0.05 -11.39 -13.32
C ILE A 171 0.40 -12.00 -14.68
N ARG A 172 0.22 -13.31 -14.79
CA ARG A 172 0.37 -13.97 -16.09
C ARG A 172 -0.67 -13.36 -17.05
N PRO A 173 -0.26 -12.89 -18.25
CA PRO A 173 -1.20 -12.34 -19.20
C PRO A 173 -2.27 -13.39 -19.53
N PRO A 174 -3.53 -12.99 -19.71
CA PRO A 174 -4.59 -13.90 -20.09
C PRO A 174 -4.22 -14.59 -21.43
N ALA A 175 -4.58 -15.86 -21.56
CA ALA A 175 -4.35 -16.58 -22.80
C ALA A 175 -5.05 -15.84 -23.95
N LEU A 176 -4.28 -15.53 -24.99
CA LEU A 176 -4.82 -14.89 -26.18
C LEU A 176 -5.85 -15.81 -26.81
N ARG A 177 -7.12 -15.41 -26.85
CA ARG A 177 -8.19 -16.12 -27.54
C ARG A 177 -8.42 -15.46 -28.87
N ARG A 178 -8.38 -16.26 -29.94
CA ARG A 178 -8.70 -15.80 -31.28
C ARG A 178 -10.09 -16.30 -31.65
N TYR A 179 -10.93 -15.38 -32.12
CA TYR A 179 -12.27 -15.69 -32.57
C TYR A 179 -12.35 -15.39 -34.07
N TYR A 180 -12.96 -16.30 -34.83
CA TYR A 180 -13.28 -16.08 -36.22
C TYR A 180 -14.69 -15.46 -36.31
N VAL A 181 -14.81 -14.35 -37.00
CA VAL A 181 -16.08 -13.68 -37.26
C VAL A 181 -16.33 -13.75 -38.78
N PRO A 182 -17.21 -14.63 -39.27
CA PRO A 182 -17.42 -14.81 -40.69
C PRO A 182 -18.02 -13.56 -41.35
N GLY A 183 -17.59 -13.27 -42.57
CA GLY A 183 -18.15 -12.19 -43.39
C GLY A 183 -17.85 -10.77 -42.93
N THR A 184 -16.88 -10.58 -42.04
CA THR A 184 -16.57 -9.24 -41.51
C THR A 184 -15.16 -8.82 -41.89
N LYS A 185 -15.04 -7.70 -42.64
CA LYS A 185 -13.74 -7.02 -42.82
C LYS A 185 -13.27 -6.38 -41.51
N ALA A 186 -11.94 -6.31 -41.29
CA ALA A 186 -11.36 -5.79 -40.05
C ALA A 186 -11.90 -4.40 -39.67
N ASP A 187 -12.05 -3.50 -40.63
CA ASP A 187 -12.52 -2.12 -40.41
C ASP A 187 -14.00 -2.01 -39.98
N THR A 188 -14.81 -3.03 -40.28
CA THR A 188 -16.23 -3.06 -39.90
C THR A 188 -16.47 -3.77 -38.59
N LEU A 189 -15.50 -4.56 -38.10
CA LEU A 189 -15.61 -5.31 -36.86
C LEU A 189 -15.63 -4.38 -35.64
N ALA A 190 -14.73 -3.38 -35.60
CA ALA A 190 -14.68 -2.38 -34.53
C ALA A 190 -15.99 -1.60 -34.42
N ALA A 191 -16.55 -1.15 -35.56
CA ALA A 191 -17.82 -0.42 -35.59
C ALA A 191 -19.03 -1.30 -35.16
N ARG A 192 -19.00 -2.61 -35.44
CA ARG A 192 -20.05 -3.54 -34.96
C ARG A 192 -19.95 -3.82 -33.47
N ILE A 193 -18.75 -3.96 -32.96
CA ILE A 193 -18.51 -4.13 -31.52
C ILE A 193 -18.97 -2.88 -30.78
N GLY A 194 -18.56 -1.68 -31.22
CA GLY A 194 -19.00 -0.41 -30.62
C GLY A 194 -20.52 -0.31 -30.55
N ARG A 195 -21.24 -0.53 -31.64
CA ARG A 195 -22.71 -0.52 -31.66
C ARG A 195 -23.36 -1.55 -30.74
N ALA A 196 -22.75 -2.70 -30.53
CA ALA A 196 -23.27 -3.70 -29.62
C ALA A 196 -23.11 -3.30 -28.14
N PHE A 197 -22.08 -2.52 -27.81
CA PHE A 197 -21.88 -1.98 -26.44
C PHE A 197 -22.74 -0.73 -26.17
N ASP A 198 -23.01 0.09 -27.18
CA ASP A 198 -23.87 1.29 -27.03
C ASP A 198 -25.37 0.94 -26.89
N ALA A 199 -25.77 -0.31 -27.19
CA ALA A 199 -27.14 -0.80 -27.13
C ALA A 199 -27.50 -1.44 -25.76
N HIS A 200 -26.60 -1.42 -24.79
CA HIS A 200 -26.78 -1.91 -23.42
C HIS A 200 -26.46 -0.83 -22.40
#